data_290bdfe9725ced3fbfc5b8063e1bef24
#
_entry.id   290bdfe9725ced3fbfc5b8063e1bef24
#
_cell.length_a   1.000
_cell.length_b   1.000
_cell.length_c   1.000
_cell.angle_alpha   90.00
_cell.angle_beta   90.00
_cell.angle_gamma   90.00
#
_symmetry.space_group_name_H-M   'P 1'
#
loop_
_entity.id
_entity.type
_entity.pdbx_description
1 polymer ?
#
loop_
_entity_poly.entity_id
_entity_poly.type
_entity_poly.pdbx_seq_one_letter_code
_entity_poly.pdbx_strand_id
1 'polypeptide(L)'
;MTRHPSGLLRISPEVEAALVRSQPVVALESSLIAHGLPPDVGPGVGRAAEERVRECGAVPATIAVVDGTVRVGLDAEILNRLAVEPDVRKVGPRDLATCAVSGAWGATTVAGTPVSYTHLTLPTN
;
A
#
# COMPACT_ATOMS: atom_id res chain seq x y z
N MET A 1 10.20 1.71 -10.21
CA MET A 1 9.46 0.77 -9.35
C MET A 1 9.80 -0.65 -9.72
N THR A 2 10.22 -1.43 -8.74
CA THR A 2 10.62 -2.82 -8.97
C THR A 2 9.40 -3.74 -8.98
N ARG A 3 9.36 -4.61 -9.97
CA ARG A 3 8.30 -5.60 -10.12
C ARG A 3 8.77 -6.94 -9.58
N HIS A 4 7.95 -7.52 -8.72
CA HIS A 4 8.21 -8.87 -8.23
C HIS A 4 8.12 -9.88 -9.38
N PRO A 5 8.92 -10.97 -9.38
CA PRO A 5 8.89 -11.96 -10.47
C PRO A 5 7.51 -12.54 -10.76
N SER A 6 6.63 -12.63 -9.76
CA SER A 6 5.25 -13.12 -9.96
C SER A 6 4.37 -12.16 -10.76
N GLY A 7 4.77 -10.89 -10.93
CA GLY A 7 3.95 -9.86 -11.55
C GLY A 7 2.81 -9.34 -10.67
N LEU A 8 2.64 -9.88 -9.47
CA LEU A 8 1.56 -9.50 -8.55
C LEU A 8 1.98 -8.43 -7.54
N LEU A 9 3.26 -8.12 -7.48
CA LEU A 9 3.81 -7.20 -6.47
C LEU A 9 4.68 -6.14 -7.13
N ARG A 10 4.50 -4.89 -6.72
CA ARG A 10 5.37 -3.77 -7.10
C ARG A 10 5.75 -2.99 -5.86
N ILE A 11 7.05 -2.79 -5.68
CA ILE A 11 7.60 -2.06 -4.55
C ILE A 11 8.11 -0.71 -5.04
N SER A 12 7.75 0.38 -4.34
CA SER A 12 8.21 1.71 -4.72
C SER A 12 9.73 1.83 -4.61
N PRO A 13 10.37 2.72 -5.39
CA PRO A 13 11.81 2.93 -5.29
C PRO A 13 12.28 3.34 -3.89
N GLU A 14 11.50 4.15 -3.21
CA GLU A 14 11.83 4.58 -1.83
C GLU A 14 11.84 3.40 -0.87
N VAL A 15 10.82 2.55 -0.92
CA VAL A 15 10.73 1.37 -0.05
C VAL A 15 11.82 0.35 -0.41
N GLU A 16 12.06 0.13 -1.70
CA GLU A 16 13.10 -0.80 -2.14
C GLU A 16 14.49 -0.35 -1.65
N ALA A 17 14.80 0.92 -1.77
CA ALA A 17 16.07 1.46 -1.27
C ALA A 17 16.19 1.28 0.24
N ALA A 18 15.11 1.49 0.98
CA ALA A 18 15.09 1.29 2.43
C ALA A 18 15.36 -0.18 2.80
N LEU A 19 14.72 -1.12 2.09
CA LEU A 19 14.93 -2.54 2.34
C LEU A 19 16.38 -2.97 2.05
N VAL A 20 16.97 -2.48 0.96
CA VAL A 20 18.37 -2.77 0.61
C VAL A 20 19.33 -2.24 1.66
N ARG A 21 19.05 -1.07 2.22
CA ARG A 21 19.90 -0.42 3.22
C ARG A 21 19.58 -0.82 4.66
N SER A 22 18.64 -1.73 4.85
CA SER A 22 18.16 -2.14 6.18
C SER A 22 17.64 -0.96 7.01
N GLN A 23 17.03 0.01 6.35
CA GLN A 23 16.36 1.12 7.02
C GLN A 23 14.97 0.68 7.50
N PRO A 24 14.46 1.23 8.61
CA PRO A 24 13.12 0.87 9.08
C PRO A 24 12.04 1.31 8.09
N VAL A 25 11.08 0.43 7.84
CA VAL A 25 9.94 0.68 6.97
C VAL A 25 8.67 0.48 7.80
N VAL A 26 7.74 1.43 7.69
CA VAL A 26 6.44 1.36 8.36
C VAL A 26 5.36 1.18 7.30
N ALA A 27 4.70 0.02 7.34
CA ALA A 27 3.57 -0.26 6.46
C ALA A 27 2.32 0.47 6.97
N LEU A 28 1.63 1.16 6.06
CA LEU A 28 0.42 1.92 6.38
C LEU A 28 -0.77 1.33 5.64
N GLU A 29 -1.90 1.21 6.34
CA GLU A 29 -3.15 0.79 5.74
C GLU A 29 -3.70 1.90 4.81
N SER A 30 -4.58 1.53 3.90
CA SER A 30 -5.16 2.47 2.92
C SER A 30 -6.69 2.54 2.96
N SER A 31 -7.32 1.72 3.76
CA SER A 31 -8.78 1.69 3.89
C SER A 31 -9.36 3.03 4.37
N LEU A 32 -8.65 3.71 5.25
CA LEU A 32 -9.06 5.02 5.74
C LEU A 32 -9.19 6.04 4.60
N ILE A 33 -8.27 5.99 3.64
CA ILE A 33 -8.27 6.90 2.49
C ILE A 33 -9.43 6.60 1.55
N ALA A 34 -9.65 5.32 1.25
CA ALA A 34 -10.65 4.90 0.27
C ALA A 34 -12.07 4.88 0.84
N HIS A 35 -12.25 4.52 2.09
CA HIS A 35 -13.56 4.23 2.67
C HIS A 35 -13.89 5.01 3.93
N GLY A 36 -12.89 5.48 4.66
CA GLY A 36 -13.09 6.04 6.00
C GLY A 36 -13.19 7.57 6.06
N LEU A 37 -12.77 8.27 5.00
CA LEU A 37 -12.73 9.73 4.98
C LEU A 37 -13.33 10.26 3.67
N PRO A 38 -13.83 11.51 3.66
CA PRO A 38 -14.29 12.13 2.42
C PRO A 38 -13.15 12.18 1.37
N PRO A 39 -13.48 12.09 0.06
CA PRO A 39 -12.45 12.04 -1.00
C PRO A 39 -11.54 13.27 -1.05
N ASP A 40 -12.00 14.42 -0.60
CA ASP A 40 -11.21 15.64 -0.53
C ASP A 40 -10.31 15.72 0.71
N VAL A 41 -10.50 14.83 1.67
CA VAL A 41 -9.75 14.81 2.94
C VAL A 41 -8.77 13.63 2.99
N GLY A 42 -9.20 12.46 2.53
CA GLY A 42 -8.45 11.20 2.66
C GLY A 42 -7.01 11.25 2.19
N PRO A 43 -6.74 11.70 0.95
CA PRO A 43 -5.35 11.76 0.44
C PRO A 43 -4.44 12.65 1.27
N GLY A 44 -4.95 13.78 1.76
CA GLY A 44 -4.18 14.69 2.62
C GLY A 44 -3.79 14.03 3.94
N VAL A 45 -4.71 13.29 4.54
CA VAL A 45 -4.44 12.53 5.76
C VAL A 45 -3.41 11.43 5.48
N GLY A 46 -3.53 10.74 4.36
CA GLY A 46 -2.56 9.72 3.95
C GLY A 46 -1.15 10.31 3.80
N ARG A 47 -1.02 11.43 3.12
CA ARG A 47 0.27 12.10 2.95
C ARG A 47 0.83 12.60 4.28
N ALA A 48 -0.03 13.13 5.17
CA ALA A 48 0.41 13.57 6.48
C ALA A 48 0.94 12.40 7.32
N ALA A 49 0.29 11.24 7.26
CA ALA A 49 0.77 10.04 7.94
C ALA A 49 2.12 9.60 7.41
N GLU A 50 2.31 9.59 6.09
CA GLU A 50 3.58 9.25 5.46
C GLU A 50 4.69 10.22 5.90
N GLU A 51 4.40 11.52 5.90
CA GLU A 51 5.37 12.52 6.30
C GLU A 51 5.75 12.36 7.77
N ARG A 52 4.78 12.05 8.62
CA ARG A 52 5.06 11.80 10.04
C ARG A 52 5.99 10.62 10.25
N VAL A 53 5.83 9.56 9.45
CA VAL A 53 6.74 8.41 9.48
C VAL A 53 8.16 8.84 9.09
N ARG A 54 8.30 9.64 8.04
CA ARG A 54 9.61 10.15 7.60
C ARG A 54 10.27 11.03 8.66
N GLU A 55 9.51 11.88 9.32
CA GLU A 55 10.00 12.71 10.43
C GLU A 55 10.57 11.87 11.58
N CYS A 56 10.02 10.67 11.78
CA CYS A 56 10.50 9.74 12.81
C CYS A 56 11.70 8.89 12.36
N GLY A 57 12.22 9.12 11.15
CA GLY A 57 13.40 8.41 10.65
C GLY A 57 13.10 7.09 9.96
N ALA A 58 11.86 6.81 9.62
CA ALA A 58 11.47 5.60 8.91
C ALA A 58 10.94 5.93 7.51
N VAL A 59 10.79 4.90 6.67
CA VAL A 59 10.24 5.03 5.33
C VAL A 59 8.81 4.50 5.33
N PRO A 60 7.83 5.30 4.91
CA PRO A 60 6.43 4.84 4.86
C PRO A 60 6.18 3.96 3.64
N ALA A 61 5.38 2.93 3.83
CA ALA A 61 4.91 2.06 2.76
C ALA A 61 3.40 1.91 2.85
N THR A 62 2.67 2.83 2.24
CA THR A 62 1.21 2.70 2.12
C THR A 62 0.91 1.60 1.12
N ILE A 63 0.04 0.66 1.47
CA ILE A 63 -0.22 -0.54 0.69
C ILE A 63 -1.65 -0.53 0.15
N ALA A 64 -1.77 -0.82 -1.14
CA ALA A 64 -3.05 -0.98 -1.81
C ALA A 64 -2.92 -1.97 -2.97
N VAL A 65 -4.03 -2.45 -3.48
CA VAL A 65 -4.08 -3.23 -4.72
C VAL A 65 -4.54 -2.28 -5.83
N VAL A 66 -3.78 -2.19 -6.90
CA VAL A 66 -4.05 -1.30 -8.03
C VAL A 66 -4.07 -2.12 -9.31
N ASP A 67 -5.22 -2.21 -9.96
CA ASP A 67 -5.40 -3.03 -11.17
C ASP A 67 -4.84 -4.46 -11.00
N GLY A 68 -5.15 -5.08 -9.87
CA GLY A 68 -4.73 -6.45 -9.56
C GLY A 68 -3.28 -6.60 -9.10
N THR A 69 -2.53 -5.51 -8.95
CA THR A 69 -1.15 -5.54 -8.46
C THR A 69 -1.07 -4.99 -7.04
N VAL A 70 -0.48 -5.74 -6.14
CA VAL A 70 -0.21 -5.26 -4.79
C VAL A 70 0.94 -4.25 -4.85
N ARG A 71 0.65 -3.02 -4.45
CA ARG A 71 1.62 -1.92 -4.44
C ARG A 71 2.07 -1.67 -3.01
N VAL A 72 3.37 -1.77 -2.78
CA VAL A 72 3.99 -1.45 -1.49
C VAL A 72 4.72 -0.13 -1.63
N GLY A 73 4.09 0.91 -1.11
CA GLY A 73 4.47 2.28 -1.38
C GLY A 73 3.68 2.84 -2.57
N LEU A 74 2.92 3.89 -2.34
CA LEU A 74 2.10 4.54 -3.35
C LEU A 74 2.68 5.91 -3.67
N ASP A 75 2.62 6.31 -4.95
CA ASP A 75 2.91 7.69 -5.31
C ASP A 75 1.68 8.57 -5.04
N ALA A 76 1.86 9.88 -5.15
CA ALA A 76 0.80 10.85 -4.84
C ALA A 76 -0.41 10.71 -5.76
N GLU A 77 -0.19 10.37 -7.03
CA GLU A 77 -1.28 10.19 -7.98
C GLU A 77 -2.16 9.00 -7.60
N ILE A 78 -1.55 7.87 -7.26
CA ILE A 78 -2.29 6.68 -6.85
C ILE A 78 -3.02 6.93 -5.53
N LEU A 79 -2.38 7.61 -4.61
CA LEU A 79 -3.01 7.95 -3.33
C LEU A 79 -4.27 8.81 -3.55
N ASN A 80 -4.20 9.80 -4.45
CA ASN A 80 -5.35 10.62 -4.79
C ASN A 80 -6.44 9.82 -5.48
N ARG A 81 -6.07 8.95 -6.42
CA ARG A 81 -7.03 8.12 -7.15
C ARG A 81 -7.75 7.12 -6.24
N LEU A 82 -7.07 6.63 -5.23
CA LEU A 82 -7.65 5.66 -4.29
C LEU A 82 -8.90 6.21 -3.60
N ALA A 83 -8.95 7.51 -3.38
CA ALA A 83 -10.08 8.18 -2.72
C ALA A 83 -11.30 8.33 -3.65
N VAL A 84 -11.11 8.33 -4.96
CA VAL A 84 -12.18 8.62 -5.93
C VAL A 84 -12.45 7.48 -6.91
N GLU A 85 -11.59 6.48 -6.97
CA GLU A 85 -11.76 5.35 -7.88
C GLU A 85 -13.04 4.59 -7.52
N PRO A 86 -13.90 4.28 -8.51
CA PRO A 86 -15.10 3.48 -8.23
C PRO A 86 -14.74 2.04 -7.87
N ASP A 87 -15.56 1.43 -7.05
CA ASP A 87 -15.50 0.00 -6.72
C ASP A 87 -14.19 -0.44 -6.06
N VAL A 88 -13.55 0.43 -5.27
CA VAL A 88 -12.39 0.04 -4.48
C VAL A 88 -12.85 -0.94 -3.39
N ARG A 89 -12.32 -2.15 -3.43
CA ARG A 89 -12.66 -3.19 -2.48
C ARG A 89 -11.95 -3.00 -1.16
N LYS A 90 -12.60 -3.43 -0.09
CA LYS A 90 -11.97 -3.47 1.22
C LYS A 90 -11.21 -4.79 1.35
N VAL A 91 -9.89 -4.73 1.54
CA VAL A 91 -9.03 -5.92 1.50
C VAL A 91 -8.52 -6.24 2.89
N GLY A 92 -9.13 -7.25 3.51
CA GLY A 92 -8.63 -7.88 4.72
C GLY A 92 -7.66 -9.02 4.39
N PRO A 93 -7.18 -9.76 5.42
CA PRO A 93 -6.17 -10.80 5.18
C PRO A 93 -6.59 -11.90 4.20
N ARG A 94 -7.90 -12.18 4.13
CA ARG A 94 -8.44 -13.26 3.27
C ARG A 94 -8.77 -12.81 1.86
N ASP A 95 -8.76 -11.50 1.60
CA ASP A 95 -9.28 -10.94 0.35
C ASP A 95 -8.18 -10.59 -0.65
N LEU A 96 -6.93 -10.60 -0.22
CA LEU A 96 -5.80 -10.11 -1.01
C LEU A 96 -5.67 -10.84 -2.34
N ALA A 97 -5.64 -12.16 -2.31
CA ALA A 97 -5.46 -12.96 -3.52
C ALA A 97 -6.64 -12.78 -4.48
N THR A 98 -7.86 -12.79 -3.96
CA THR A 98 -9.07 -12.62 -4.78
C THR A 98 -9.10 -11.25 -5.44
N CYS A 99 -8.76 -10.20 -4.71
CA CYS A 99 -8.69 -8.85 -5.25
C CYS A 99 -7.62 -8.74 -6.35
N ALA A 100 -6.44 -9.30 -6.11
CA ALA A 100 -5.35 -9.28 -7.07
C ALA A 100 -5.71 -10.03 -8.36
N VAL A 101 -6.25 -11.23 -8.24
CA VAL A 101 -6.62 -12.07 -9.40
C VAL A 101 -7.73 -11.41 -10.22
N SER A 102 -8.67 -10.73 -9.58
CA SER A 102 -9.78 -10.09 -10.28
C SER A 102 -9.39 -8.80 -11.02
N GLY A 103 -8.16 -8.33 -10.88
CA GLY A 103 -7.72 -7.09 -11.51
C GLY A 103 -8.31 -5.83 -10.90
N ALA A 104 -8.86 -5.93 -9.69
CA ALA A 104 -9.56 -4.83 -9.03
C ALA A 104 -8.61 -3.88 -8.30
N TRP A 105 -9.17 -2.73 -7.90
CA TRP A 105 -8.56 -1.85 -6.91
C TRP A 105 -8.99 -2.31 -5.53
N GLY A 106 -8.08 -2.24 -4.58
CA GLY A 106 -8.36 -2.62 -3.20
C GLY A 106 -7.59 -1.77 -2.21
N ALA A 107 -8.26 -1.37 -1.14
CA ALA A 107 -7.64 -0.67 -0.02
C ALA A 107 -7.46 -1.65 1.13
N THR A 108 -6.22 -1.73 1.66
CA THR A 108 -5.92 -2.68 2.74
C THR A 108 -6.42 -2.16 4.08
N THR A 109 -7.02 -3.07 4.84
CA THR A 109 -7.37 -2.81 6.24
C THR A 109 -6.13 -2.91 7.12
N VAL A 110 -6.26 -2.51 8.39
CA VAL A 110 -5.18 -2.67 9.35
C VAL A 110 -4.71 -4.12 9.42
N ALA A 111 -5.63 -5.10 9.37
CA ALA A 111 -5.27 -6.51 9.40
C ALA A 111 -4.71 -7.03 8.07
N GLY A 112 -5.15 -6.48 6.94
CA GLY A 112 -4.68 -6.87 5.61
C GLY A 112 -3.30 -6.34 5.27
N THR A 113 -2.91 -5.21 5.83
CA THR A 113 -1.62 -4.56 5.55
C THR A 113 -0.42 -5.42 5.97
N PRO A 114 -0.36 -5.99 7.19
CA PRO A 114 0.77 -6.85 7.57
C PRO A 114 0.91 -8.10 6.70
N VAL A 115 -0.20 -8.68 6.27
CA VAL A 115 -0.19 -9.86 5.38
C VAL A 115 0.47 -9.48 4.05
N SER A 116 0.06 -8.36 3.45
CA SER A 116 0.62 -7.88 2.20
C SER A 116 2.12 -7.62 2.33
N TYR A 117 2.53 -6.93 3.39
CA TYR A 117 3.93 -6.57 3.59
C TYR A 117 4.78 -7.76 3.97
N THR A 118 4.37 -8.52 4.98
CA THR A 118 5.18 -9.61 5.55
C THR A 118 5.34 -10.77 4.59
N HIS A 119 4.25 -11.21 3.97
CA HIS A 119 4.27 -12.42 3.14
C HIS A 119 4.70 -12.19 1.70
N LEU A 120 4.57 -10.96 1.18
CA LEU A 120 4.87 -10.66 -0.21
C LEU A 120 6.15 -9.85 -0.41
N THR A 121 6.59 -9.10 0.59
CA THR A 121 7.69 -8.14 0.47
C THR A 121 8.97 -8.63 1.11
N LEU A 122 8.89 -9.18 2.32
CA LEU A 122 10.08 -9.59 3.06
C LEU A 122 10.61 -10.94 2.56
N PRO A 123 11.95 -11.11 2.50
CA PRO A 123 12.50 -12.41 2.16
C PRO A 123 12.10 -13.45 3.20
N THR A 124 11.79 -14.66 2.72
CA THR A 124 11.52 -15.82 3.58
C THR A 124 12.81 -16.59 3.76
N ASN A 125 13.12 -16.88 5.00
CA ASN A 125 14.28 -17.72 5.33
C ASN A 125 13.88 -19.18 5.36
#